data_5639930bfe82047e13489dabdb386fbf
#
_entry.id   5639930bfe82047e13489dabdb386fbf
#
_cell.length_a   1.000
_cell.length_b   1.000
_cell.length_c   1.000
_cell.angle_alpha   90.00
_cell.angle_beta   90.00
_cell.angle_gamma   90.00
#
_symmetry.space_group_name_H-M   'P 1'
#
loop_
_entity.id
_entity.type
_entity.pdbx_description
1 polymer ?
#
loop_
_entity_poly.entity_id
_entity_poly.type
_entity_poly.pdbx_seq_one_letter_code
_entity_poly.pdbx_strand_id
1 'polypeptide(L)'
;MKRRKLSRRDILRGSAALAAGTVFATPVRAQAPAPVAITPALVEAAKKEGKLVLYSSMDLPVGEKLGKAFEAAYPGMTIQIERSGSERLFQRLDQEFGSGIHAADVVNTSDASHVISWKRNKWLAPFVSDDIAQHFLPEFRDPDGMAATSRIYLSSIAYNTKLVKPEDAPKSFADLLDPKWAGKMVKGHPAYSGTIMTATFQLVRELGWDYLEKLSKQRVMQVQSSTDPPKKLSLGERAVMADGNEYGVVLLKEAGQPVEPIYPAEGAPTISGPTAIFASAPHPNAARLFQAWLHTRETQQFFTDYTAQYSAHAQVQSKPGRRKISDIKLMKEDAEGVEKMAEEIKTRYARLFRV
;
A
#
# COMPACT_ATOMS: atom_id res chain seq x y z
N MET A 1 36.60 -34.41 -71.39
CA MET A 1 36.01 -33.76 -70.20
C MET A 1 34.60 -34.28 -69.95
N LYS A 2 34.40 -35.17 -68.97
CA LYS A 2 33.10 -35.72 -68.59
C LYS A 2 32.44 -34.85 -67.52
N ARG A 3 31.32 -34.20 -67.82
CA ARG A 3 30.52 -33.46 -66.86
C ARG A 3 29.79 -34.46 -65.94
N ARG A 4 30.14 -34.47 -64.66
CA ARG A 4 29.43 -35.21 -63.64
C ARG A 4 28.11 -34.49 -63.32
N LYS A 5 26.97 -35.12 -63.54
CA LYS A 5 25.64 -34.63 -63.14
C LYS A 5 25.51 -34.87 -61.62
N LEU A 6 25.32 -33.81 -60.84
CA LEU A 6 25.00 -33.90 -59.45
C LEU A 6 23.60 -34.53 -59.26
N SER A 7 23.49 -35.54 -58.45
CA SER A 7 22.27 -36.26 -58.12
C SER A 7 21.43 -35.46 -57.13
N ARG A 8 20.10 -35.58 -57.22
CA ARG A 8 19.17 -34.98 -56.27
C ARG A 8 19.43 -35.36 -54.80
N ARG A 9 20.20 -36.43 -54.55
CA ARG A 9 20.61 -36.88 -53.20
C ARG A 9 21.77 -36.05 -52.65
N ASP A 10 22.58 -35.44 -53.50
CA ASP A 10 23.73 -34.61 -53.04
C ASP A 10 23.27 -33.20 -52.60
N ILE A 11 22.13 -32.74 -53.14
CA ILE A 11 21.50 -31.45 -52.75
C ILE A 11 20.79 -31.58 -51.37
N LEU A 12 20.32 -32.76 -51.00
CA LEU A 12 19.66 -32.97 -49.68
C LEU A 12 20.60 -33.21 -48.54
N ARG A 13 21.92 -33.41 -48.75
CA ARG A 13 22.95 -33.54 -47.71
C ARG A 13 23.64 -32.26 -47.35
N GLY A 14 23.44 -31.18 -48.10
CA GLY A 14 24.03 -29.87 -47.87
C GLY A 14 23.19 -28.90 -47.01
N SER A 15 21.94 -29.29 -46.62
CA SER A 15 20.99 -28.38 -45.94
C SER A 15 20.71 -28.73 -44.47
N ALA A 16 21.55 -29.52 -43.81
CA ALA A 16 21.33 -29.98 -42.43
C ALA A 16 22.37 -29.44 -41.45
N ALA A 17 22.78 -28.19 -41.64
CA ALA A 17 23.66 -27.50 -40.66
C ALA A 17 23.25 -26.02 -40.51
N LEU A 18 21.92 -25.71 -40.51
CA LEU A 18 21.44 -24.54 -39.81
C LEU A 18 21.21 -24.97 -38.36
N ALA A 19 22.18 -24.70 -37.54
CA ALA A 19 22.04 -24.77 -36.11
C ALA A 19 20.81 -23.95 -35.69
N ALA A 20 19.79 -24.66 -35.18
CA ALA A 20 18.71 -24.03 -34.43
C ALA A 20 19.33 -23.47 -33.16
N GLY A 21 19.87 -22.26 -33.25
CA GLY A 21 20.12 -21.41 -32.12
C GLY A 21 18.76 -21.11 -31.53
N THR A 22 18.32 -21.91 -30.57
CA THR A 22 17.28 -21.53 -29.64
C THR A 22 17.80 -20.29 -28.92
N VAL A 23 17.44 -19.12 -29.45
CA VAL A 23 17.52 -17.88 -28.71
C VAL A 23 16.57 -18.08 -27.55
N PHE A 24 17.11 -18.50 -26.42
CA PHE A 24 16.41 -18.32 -25.15
C PHE A 24 16.24 -16.82 -25.01
N ALA A 25 15.08 -16.30 -25.41
CA ALA A 25 14.65 -14.98 -25.04
C ALA A 25 14.53 -15.01 -23.53
N THR A 26 15.59 -14.66 -22.84
CA THR A 26 15.48 -14.28 -21.43
C THR A 26 14.42 -13.20 -21.41
N PRO A 27 13.36 -13.33 -20.59
CA PRO A 27 12.38 -12.27 -20.46
C PRO A 27 13.17 -11.01 -20.09
N VAL A 28 13.17 -10.02 -20.99
CA VAL A 28 13.70 -8.70 -20.68
C VAL A 28 12.80 -8.17 -19.57
N ARG A 29 13.22 -8.34 -18.32
CA ARG A 29 12.60 -7.63 -17.22
C ARG A 29 12.82 -6.15 -17.51
N ALA A 30 11.75 -5.40 -17.60
CA ALA A 30 11.86 -3.95 -17.65
C ALA A 30 12.75 -3.52 -16.47
N GLN A 31 13.81 -2.79 -16.75
CA GLN A 31 14.71 -2.29 -15.73
C GLN A 31 14.22 -0.92 -15.32
N ALA A 32 14.20 -0.64 -14.02
CA ALA A 32 13.88 0.69 -13.52
C ALA A 32 14.70 1.77 -14.26
N PRO A 33 14.12 2.93 -14.53
CA PRO A 33 14.83 4.03 -15.15
C PRO A 33 15.99 4.50 -14.27
N ALA A 34 16.96 5.20 -14.88
CA ALA A 34 18.03 5.86 -14.13
C ALA A 34 17.43 6.83 -13.09
N PRO A 35 18.01 6.89 -11.88
CA PRO A 35 17.53 7.81 -10.84
C PRO A 35 17.57 9.27 -11.28
N VAL A 36 16.61 10.06 -10.79
CA VAL A 36 16.44 11.48 -11.13
C VAL A 36 16.50 12.31 -9.86
N ALA A 37 17.40 13.29 -9.84
CA ALA A 37 17.49 14.29 -8.78
C ALA A 37 16.35 15.33 -8.90
N ILE A 38 16.04 15.99 -7.77
CA ILE A 38 15.26 17.24 -7.80
C ILE A 38 16.16 18.36 -8.32
N THR A 39 16.05 18.69 -9.60
CA THR A 39 16.84 19.73 -10.25
C THR A 39 16.04 21.04 -10.37
N PRO A 40 16.73 22.21 -10.49
CA PRO A 40 16.02 23.47 -10.81
C PRO A 40 15.18 23.37 -12.07
N ALA A 41 15.63 22.64 -13.09
CA ALA A 41 14.87 22.41 -14.32
C ALA A 41 13.56 21.66 -14.09
N LEU A 42 13.57 20.60 -13.25
CA LEU A 42 12.35 19.87 -12.88
C LEU A 42 11.39 20.78 -12.09
N VAL A 43 11.92 21.56 -11.14
CA VAL A 43 11.10 22.48 -10.33
C VAL A 43 10.44 23.53 -11.21
N GLU A 44 11.18 24.16 -12.14
CA GLU A 44 10.62 25.16 -13.04
C GLU A 44 9.62 24.55 -14.04
N ALA A 45 9.86 23.32 -14.52
CA ALA A 45 8.89 22.62 -15.38
C ALA A 45 7.59 22.30 -14.61
N ALA A 46 7.68 21.84 -13.37
CA ALA A 46 6.54 21.60 -12.51
C ALA A 46 5.76 22.90 -12.20
N LYS A 47 6.47 23.98 -11.88
CA LYS A 47 5.84 25.30 -11.63
C LYS A 47 5.10 25.84 -12.86
N LYS A 48 5.56 25.55 -14.07
CA LYS A 48 4.82 25.91 -15.30
C LYS A 48 3.50 25.15 -15.41
N GLU A 49 3.43 23.91 -14.92
CA GLU A 49 2.19 23.14 -14.81
C GLU A 49 1.32 23.67 -13.67
N GLY A 50 1.92 24.14 -12.57
CA GLY A 50 1.33 24.89 -11.48
C GLY A 50 0.39 24.09 -10.58
N LYS A 51 0.05 22.88 -10.96
CA LYS A 51 -0.95 22.04 -10.28
C LYS A 51 -0.52 20.58 -10.21
N LEU A 52 -0.96 19.90 -9.15
CA LEU A 52 -0.89 18.44 -8.97
C LEU A 52 -2.25 17.91 -8.50
N VAL A 53 -2.72 16.83 -9.05
CA VAL A 53 -3.90 16.10 -8.57
C VAL A 53 -3.48 14.75 -7.98
N LEU A 54 -3.65 14.62 -6.67
CA LEU A 54 -3.32 13.41 -5.90
C LEU A 54 -4.61 12.66 -5.52
N TYR A 55 -4.78 11.46 -6.05
CA TYR A 55 -5.78 10.52 -5.55
C TYR A 55 -5.19 9.72 -4.39
N SER A 56 -5.82 9.76 -3.21
CA SER A 56 -5.20 9.23 -1.99
C SER A 56 -6.16 8.47 -1.08
N SER A 57 -5.66 7.39 -0.51
CA SER A 57 -6.31 6.66 0.59
C SER A 57 -5.86 7.13 1.99
N MET A 58 -4.95 8.10 2.09
CA MET A 58 -4.55 8.70 3.37
C MET A 58 -5.72 9.38 4.06
N ASP A 59 -5.66 9.51 5.39
CA ASP A 59 -6.59 10.35 6.12
C ASP A 59 -6.55 11.78 5.59
N LEU A 60 -7.72 12.40 5.42
CA LEU A 60 -7.80 13.73 4.83
C LEU A 60 -6.91 14.77 5.55
N PRO A 61 -6.92 14.88 6.88
CA PRO A 61 -6.03 15.83 7.58
C PRO A 61 -4.53 15.55 7.33
N VAL A 62 -4.15 14.29 7.15
CA VAL A 62 -2.77 13.91 6.81
C VAL A 62 -2.42 14.36 5.40
N GLY A 63 -3.30 14.07 4.43
CA GLY A 63 -3.12 14.52 3.05
C GLY A 63 -3.03 16.04 2.94
N GLU A 64 -3.95 16.77 3.59
CA GLU A 64 -3.95 18.24 3.61
C GLU A 64 -2.66 18.82 4.22
N LYS A 65 -2.17 18.24 5.32
CA LYS A 65 -0.92 18.66 5.94
C LYS A 65 0.28 18.43 5.03
N LEU A 66 0.30 17.27 4.37
CA LEU A 66 1.32 16.92 3.36
C LEU A 66 1.25 17.88 2.16
N GLY A 67 0.05 18.17 1.67
CA GLY A 67 -0.16 19.11 0.58
C GLY A 67 0.35 20.50 0.89
N LYS A 68 0.01 21.05 2.07
CA LYS A 68 0.53 22.35 2.52
C LYS A 68 2.05 22.37 2.66
N ALA A 69 2.66 21.26 3.10
CA ALA A 69 4.11 21.16 3.18
C ALA A 69 4.77 21.18 1.77
N PHE A 70 4.15 20.51 0.81
CA PHE A 70 4.61 20.54 -0.59
C PHE A 70 4.49 21.94 -1.21
N GLU A 71 3.35 22.60 -1.05
CA GLU A 71 3.12 23.97 -1.53
C GLU A 71 4.09 24.98 -0.89
N ALA A 72 4.41 24.80 0.40
CA ALA A 72 5.40 25.62 1.10
C ALA A 72 6.84 25.37 0.59
N ALA A 73 7.17 24.13 0.27
CA ALA A 73 8.48 23.76 -0.29
C ALA A 73 8.64 24.29 -1.74
N TYR A 74 7.55 24.37 -2.48
CA TYR A 74 7.55 24.80 -3.89
C TYR A 74 6.50 25.88 -4.16
N PRO A 75 6.77 27.14 -3.75
CA PRO A 75 5.86 28.26 -4.00
C PRO A 75 5.52 28.40 -5.48
N GLY A 76 4.23 28.54 -5.78
CA GLY A 76 3.68 28.55 -7.13
C GLY A 76 3.08 27.20 -7.57
N MET A 77 3.27 26.14 -6.76
CA MET A 77 2.55 24.86 -6.92
C MET A 77 1.29 24.84 -6.08
N THR A 78 0.25 24.16 -6.57
CA THR A 78 -0.96 23.81 -5.82
C THR A 78 -1.20 22.32 -5.90
N ILE A 79 -1.72 21.71 -4.82
CA ILE A 79 -2.07 20.31 -4.81
C ILE A 79 -3.57 20.11 -4.50
N GLN A 80 -4.27 19.47 -5.40
CA GLN A 80 -5.64 19.01 -5.19
C GLN A 80 -5.63 17.58 -4.71
N ILE A 81 -6.23 17.30 -3.55
CA ILE A 81 -6.29 15.97 -2.97
C ILE A 81 -7.71 15.42 -3.04
N GLU A 82 -7.85 14.31 -3.76
CA GLU A 82 -9.10 13.55 -3.85
C GLU A 82 -8.99 12.32 -2.93
N ARG A 83 -9.67 12.35 -1.80
CA ARG A 83 -9.60 11.28 -0.78
C ARG A 83 -10.74 10.29 -0.91
N SER A 84 -10.41 9.00 -0.99
CA SER A 84 -11.37 7.90 -0.84
C SER A 84 -10.71 6.69 -0.17
N GLY A 85 -11.51 5.69 0.23
CA GLY A 85 -10.96 4.37 0.59
C GLY A 85 -10.30 3.73 -0.63
N SER A 86 -9.20 3.00 -0.44
CA SER A 86 -8.39 2.48 -1.56
C SER A 86 -9.17 1.58 -2.51
N GLU A 87 -10.09 0.73 -2.00
CA GLU A 87 -10.92 -0.12 -2.87
C GLU A 87 -11.87 0.70 -3.76
N ARG A 88 -12.46 1.76 -3.19
CA ARG A 88 -13.30 2.69 -3.98
C ARG A 88 -12.47 3.50 -4.97
N LEU A 89 -11.26 3.88 -4.58
CA LEU A 89 -10.32 4.57 -5.46
C LEU A 89 -9.92 3.69 -6.65
N PHE A 90 -9.65 2.42 -6.39
CA PHE A 90 -9.36 1.45 -7.42
C PHE A 90 -10.51 1.32 -8.41
N GLN A 91 -11.75 1.13 -7.92
CA GLN A 91 -12.95 1.05 -8.77
C GLN A 91 -13.21 2.34 -9.56
N ARG A 92 -13.00 3.51 -8.93
CA ARG A 92 -13.15 4.81 -9.60
C ARG A 92 -12.14 4.95 -10.74
N LEU A 93 -10.89 4.60 -10.51
CA LEU A 93 -9.83 4.64 -11.53
C LEU A 93 -10.13 3.69 -12.69
N ASP A 94 -10.65 2.49 -12.42
CA ASP A 94 -11.08 1.57 -13.49
C ASP A 94 -12.17 2.20 -14.37
N GLN A 95 -13.15 2.87 -13.78
CA GLN A 95 -14.21 3.57 -14.51
C GLN A 95 -13.69 4.78 -15.29
N GLU A 96 -12.84 5.60 -14.67
CA GLU A 96 -12.26 6.80 -15.31
C GLU A 96 -11.38 6.39 -16.50
N PHE A 97 -10.44 5.46 -16.31
CA PHE A 97 -9.58 4.99 -17.40
C PHE A 97 -10.36 4.26 -18.50
N GLY A 98 -11.35 3.44 -18.12
CA GLY A 98 -12.26 2.79 -19.06
C GLY A 98 -13.08 3.78 -19.90
N SER A 99 -13.31 4.99 -19.40
CA SER A 99 -14.02 6.09 -20.08
C SER A 99 -13.08 7.11 -20.75
N GLY A 100 -11.76 6.85 -20.75
CA GLY A 100 -10.75 7.78 -21.29
C GLY A 100 -10.55 9.04 -20.44
N ILE A 101 -10.97 9.03 -19.17
CA ILE A 101 -10.79 10.14 -18.23
C ILE A 101 -9.47 9.94 -17.48
N HIS A 102 -8.60 10.92 -17.53
CA HIS A 102 -7.29 10.94 -16.89
C HIS A 102 -7.13 12.19 -16.04
N ALA A 103 -7.77 12.21 -14.87
CA ALA A 103 -7.79 13.39 -14.00
C ALA A 103 -6.67 13.41 -12.97
N ALA A 104 -6.16 12.25 -12.57
CA ALA A 104 -5.14 12.12 -11.54
C ALA A 104 -3.73 12.11 -12.12
N ASP A 105 -2.80 12.79 -11.43
CA ASP A 105 -1.37 12.75 -11.73
C ASP A 105 -0.66 11.63 -10.94
N VAL A 106 -1.00 11.54 -9.66
CA VAL A 106 -0.38 10.62 -8.70
C VAL A 106 -1.47 9.89 -7.92
N VAL A 107 -1.22 8.63 -7.63
CA VAL A 107 -2.06 7.83 -6.74
C VAL A 107 -1.27 7.35 -5.54
N ASN A 108 -1.89 7.40 -4.34
CA ASN A 108 -1.44 6.72 -3.13
C ASN A 108 -2.52 5.75 -2.66
N THR A 109 -2.19 4.48 -2.56
CA THR A 109 -3.09 3.42 -2.11
C THR A 109 -2.63 2.82 -0.78
N SER A 110 -3.49 2.08 -0.11
CA SER A 110 -3.20 1.24 1.06
C SER A 110 -3.30 -0.27 0.74
N ASP A 111 -3.26 -0.59 -0.53
CA ASP A 111 -3.21 -1.96 -1.03
C ASP A 111 -2.19 -2.04 -2.18
N ALA A 112 -1.07 -2.70 -1.93
CA ALA A 112 0.00 -2.84 -2.92
C ALA A 112 -0.43 -3.70 -4.14
N SER A 113 -1.47 -4.53 -4.02
CA SER A 113 -2.00 -5.33 -5.13
C SER A 113 -2.58 -4.46 -6.26
N HIS A 114 -3.08 -3.27 -5.95
CA HIS A 114 -3.55 -2.33 -6.95
C HIS A 114 -2.45 -1.92 -7.94
N VAL A 115 -1.21 -1.77 -7.47
CA VAL A 115 -0.06 -1.46 -8.34
C VAL A 115 0.15 -2.55 -9.39
N ILE A 116 -0.04 -3.82 -9.02
CA ILE A 116 0.09 -4.95 -9.95
C ILE A 116 -0.92 -4.83 -11.10
N SER A 117 -2.18 -4.57 -10.76
CA SER A 117 -3.26 -4.38 -11.75
C SER A 117 -3.00 -3.16 -12.64
N TRP A 118 -2.61 -2.02 -12.07
CA TRP A 118 -2.31 -0.80 -12.86
C TRP A 118 -1.08 -0.97 -13.76
N LYS A 119 -0.04 -1.71 -13.31
CA LYS A 119 1.10 -2.10 -14.15
C LYS A 119 0.67 -2.95 -15.33
N ARG A 120 -0.15 -3.97 -15.09
CA ARG A 120 -0.67 -4.87 -16.13
C ARG A 120 -1.43 -4.09 -17.19
N ASN A 121 -2.21 -3.10 -16.78
CA ASN A 121 -2.97 -2.21 -17.65
C ASN A 121 -2.12 -1.12 -18.31
N LYS A 122 -0.81 -1.01 -17.96
CA LYS A 122 0.12 0.02 -18.46
C LYS A 122 -0.32 1.45 -18.11
N TRP A 123 -0.96 1.63 -16.95
CA TRP A 123 -1.43 2.94 -16.50
C TRP A 123 -0.36 3.73 -15.76
N LEU A 124 0.72 3.09 -15.34
CA LEU A 124 1.77 3.73 -14.54
C LEU A 124 2.95 4.16 -15.39
N ALA A 125 3.58 5.27 -14.99
CA ALA A 125 4.84 5.76 -15.54
C ALA A 125 6.01 5.34 -14.63
N PRO A 126 7.10 4.82 -15.18
CA PRO A 126 8.27 4.50 -14.39
C PRO A 126 8.98 5.79 -13.95
N PHE A 127 9.27 5.88 -12.66
CA PHE A 127 10.01 7.00 -12.06
C PHE A 127 10.73 6.54 -10.79
N VAL A 128 12.02 6.85 -10.70
CA VAL A 128 12.85 6.59 -9.52
C VAL A 128 13.58 7.89 -9.17
N SER A 129 13.42 8.38 -7.93
CA SER A 129 14.27 9.47 -7.43
C SER A 129 15.57 8.95 -6.84
N ASP A 130 16.56 9.85 -6.64
CA ASP A 130 17.82 9.51 -6.00
C ASP A 130 17.61 8.87 -4.62
N ASP A 131 16.71 9.44 -3.80
CA ASP A 131 16.39 8.89 -2.48
C ASP A 131 15.79 7.47 -2.56
N ILE A 132 14.85 7.25 -3.50
CA ILE A 132 14.29 5.91 -3.71
C ILE A 132 15.39 4.91 -4.10
N ALA A 133 16.28 5.30 -5.00
CA ALA A 133 17.34 4.42 -5.47
C ALA A 133 18.36 4.06 -4.39
N GLN A 134 18.73 5.05 -3.56
CA GLN A 134 19.85 4.93 -2.61
C GLN A 134 19.41 4.46 -1.21
N HIS A 135 18.19 4.78 -0.79
CA HIS A 135 17.80 4.65 0.61
C HIS A 135 16.57 3.78 0.86
N PHE A 136 15.89 3.28 -0.18
CA PHE A 136 14.78 2.35 -0.03
C PHE A 136 15.24 0.92 -0.32
N LEU A 137 14.94 -0.01 0.58
CA LEU A 137 15.22 -1.42 0.34
C LEU A 137 14.40 -1.96 -0.85
N PRO A 138 14.88 -3.02 -1.52
CA PRO A 138 14.20 -3.58 -2.71
C PRO A 138 12.74 -3.93 -2.50
N GLU A 139 12.36 -4.41 -1.31
CA GLU A 139 10.99 -4.79 -0.95
C GLU A 139 10.03 -3.60 -0.86
N PHE A 140 10.54 -2.36 -0.77
CA PHE A 140 9.74 -1.14 -0.66
C PHE A 140 9.69 -0.31 -1.95
N ARG A 141 10.22 -0.85 -3.05
CA ARG A 141 10.16 -0.23 -4.38
C ARG A 141 9.84 -1.26 -5.45
N ASP A 142 9.05 -0.86 -6.42
CA ASP A 142 8.79 -1.70 -7.57
C ASP A 142 10.07 -1.89 -8.41
N PRO A 143 10.40 -3.12 -8.83
CA PRO A 143 11.64 -3.39 -9.57
C PRO A 143 11.72 -2.68 -10.93
N ASP A 144 10.59 -2.29 -11.51
CA ASP A 144 10.50 -1.57 -12.77
C ASP A 144 10.37 -0.05 -12.55
N GLY A 145 10.40 0.40 -11.28
CA GLY A 145 10.29 1.81 -10.92
C GLY A 145 8.88 2.40 -11.04
N MET A 146 7.83 1.58 -11.13
CA MET A 146 6.46 2.04 -11.30
C MET A 146 5.82 2.58 -10.02
N ALA A 147 6.36 2.20 -8.86
CA ALA A 147 5.87 2.65 -7.55
C ALA A 147 6.98 2.59 -6.49
N ALA A 148 6.81 3.36 -5.42
CA ALA A 148 7.61 3.25 -4.21
C ALA A 148 6.73 3.40 -2.97
N THR A 149 7.09 2.69 -1.89
CA THR A 149 6.36 2.73 -0.62
C THR A 149 6.62 4.05 0.10
N SER A 150 5.61 4.89 0.21
CA SER A 150 5.73 6.17 0.90
C SER A 150 5.49 6.09 2.41
N ARG A 151 4.93 4.97 2.89
CA ARG A 151 4.60 4.75 4.30
C ARG A 151 4.41 3.27 4.60
N ILE A 152 4.76 2.86 5.82
CA ILE A 152 4.51 1.53 6.37
C ILE A 152 3.70 1.69 7.66
N TYR A 153 2.71 0.86 7.87
CA TYR A 153 1.91 0.86 9.09
C TYR A 153 1.30 -0.51 9.35
N LEU A 154 0.69 -0.65 10.53
CA LEU A 154 0.17 -1.92 11.00
C LEU A 154 -1.35 -1.85 11.13
N SER A 155 -2.02 -2.95 10.84
CA SER A 155 -3.37 -3.21 11.28
C SER A 155 -3.30 -4.10 12.52
N SER A 156 -3.87 -3.66 13.63
CA SER A 156 -3.62 -4.33 14.90
C SER A 156 -4.84 -4.32 15.82
N ILE A 157 -4.69 -5.02 16.93
CA ILE A 157 -5.66 -5.01 18.03
C ILE A 157 -5.42 -3.75 18.89
N ALA A 158 -6.48 -3.26 19.53
CA ALA A 158 -6.37 -2.25 20.58
C ALA A 158 -7.55 -2.36 21.53
N TYR A 159 -7.43 -1.75 22.71
CA TYR A 159 -8.53 -1.72 23.68
C TYR A 159 -8.71 -0.34 24.29
N ASN A 160 -9.93 -0.08 24.80
CA ASN A 160 -10.23 1.12 25.60
C ASN A 160 -9.90 0.85 27.07
N THR A 161 -8.96 1.61 27.64
CA THR A 161 -8.42 1.40 28.99
C THR A 161 -9.40 1.74 30.12
N LYS A 162 -10.52 2.44 29.82
CA LYS A 162 -11.64 2.64 30.77
C LYS A 162 -12.62 1.47 30.81
N LEU A 163 -12.68 0.68 29.73
CA LEU A 163 -13.63 -0.42 29.59
C LEU A 163 -12.99 -1.79 29.82
N VAL A 164 -11.69 -1.91 29.63
CA VAL A 164 -10.92 -3.15 29.76
C VAL A 164 -9.69 -2.85 30.61
N LYS A 165 -9.47 -3.64 31.65
CA LYS A 165 -8.24 -3.57 32.44
C LYS A 165 -7.07 -4.18 31.66
N PRO A 166 -5.82 -3.71 31.87
CA PRO A 166 -4.65 -4.22 31.15
C PRO A 166 -4.46 -5.75 31.27
N GLU A 167 -4.74 -6.31 32.46
CA GLU A 167 -4.64 -7.75 32.70
C GLU A 167 -5.64 -8.58 31.93
N ASP A 168 -6.83 -8.01 31.62
CA ASP A 168 -7.94 -8.66 30.91
C ASP A 168 -7.88 -8.45 29.38
N ALA A 169 -6.99 -7.54 28.91
CA ALA A 169 -6.88 -7.17 27.51
C ALA A 169 -6.42 -8.37 26.64
N PRO A 170 -6.93 -8.50 25.39
CA PRO A 170 -6.48 -9.54 24.48
C PRO A 170 -5.00 -9.34 24.13
N LYS A 171 -4.23 -10.42 24.03
CA LYS A 171 -2.80 -10.41 23.66
C LYS A 171 -2.53 -11.03 22.29
N SER A 172 -3.56 -11.61 21.68
CA SER A 172 -3.49 -12.36 20.44
C SER A 172 -4.79 -12.24 19.65
N PHE A 173 -4.77 -12.55 18.37
CA PHE A 173 -5.99 -12.67 17.58
C PHE A 173 -6.85 -13.84 18.09
N ALA A 174 -6.24 -14.91 18.60
CA ALA A 174 -6.95 -16.03 19.20
C ALA A 174 -7.78 -15.59 20.42
N ASP A 175 -7.29 -14.66 21.24
CA ASP A 175 -8.01 -14.15 22.42
C ASP A 175 -9.29 -13.40 22.04
N LEU A 176 -9.41 -12.86 20.82
CA LEU A 176 -10.62 -12.20 20.34
C LEU A 176 -11.79 -13.18 20.14
N LEU A 177 -11.52 -14.48 20.13
CA LEU A 177 -12.53 -15.53 20.00
C LEU A 177 -13.19 -15.88 21.34
N ASP A 178 -12.69 -15.37 22.47
CA ASP A 178 -13.32 -15.53 23.78
C ASP A 178 -14.72 -14.91 23.76
N PRO A 179 -15.78 -15.66 24.18
CA PRO A 179 -17.15 -15.16 24.25
C PRO A 179 -17.33 -13.86 25.04
N LYS A 180 -16.42 -13.53 25.96
CA LYS A 180 -16.46 -12.27 26.72
C LYS A 180 -16.43 -11.03 25.82
N TRP A 181 -15.93 -11.14 24.60
CA TRP A 181 -15.81 -10.07 23.61
C TRP A 181 -17.03 -9.95 22.68
N ALA A 182 -17.98 -10.85 22.77
CA ALA A 182 -19.15 -10.85 21.89
C ALA A 182 -19.92 -9.53 21.94
N GLY A 183 -20.07 -8.85 20.81
CA GLY A 183 -20.72 -7.53 20.68
C GLY A 183 -19.89 -6.34 21.17
N LYS A 184 -18.66 -6.55 21.66
CA LYS A 184 -17.79 -5.50 22.20
C LYS A 184 -16.66 -5.07 21.25
N MET A 185 -16.58 -5.67 20.07
CA MET A 185 -15.51 -5.43 19.11
C MET A 185 -15.95 -4.57 17.92
N VAL A 186 -14.98 -3.87 17.32
CA VAL A 186 -15.11 -3.15 16.05
C VAL A 186 -13.94 -3.51 15.12
N LYS A 187 -14.20 -3.60 13.82
CA LYS A 187 -13.18 -3.76 12.78
C LYS A 187 -13.61 -3.10 11.46
N GLY A 188 -12.64 -2.83 10.59
CA GLY A 188 -12.90 -2.38 9.23
C GLY A 188 -13.42 -3.50 8.32
N HIS A 189 -14.01 -3.11 7.18
CA HIS A 189 -14.51 -4.03 6.18
C HIS A 189 -13.58 -4.09 4.96
N PRO A 190 -13.15 -5.30 4.50
CA PRO A 190 -12.16 -5.43 3.44
C PRO A 190 -12.63 -4.91 2.07
N ALA A 191 -13.93 -4.92 1.78
CA ALA A 191 -14.43 -4.43 0.49
C ALA A 191 -14.36 -2.90 0.31
N TYR A 192 -14.00 -2.13 1.37
CA TYR A 192 -13.92 -0.67 1.31
C TYR A 192 -12.53 -0.12 1.63
N SER A 193 -11.70 -0.92 2.28
CA SER A 193 -10.38 -0.51 2.78
C SER A 193 -9.31 -1.52 2.38
N GLY A 194 -8.35 -1.10 1.56
CA GLY A 194 -7.21 -1.92 1.20
C GLY A 194 -6.35 -2.31 2.41
N THR A 195 -6.24 -1.45 3.41
CA THR A 195 -5.61 -1.81 4.70
C THR A 195 -6.24 -3.07 5.28
N ILE A 196 -7.57 -3.09 5.32
CA ILE A 196 -8.30 -4.24 5.87
C ILE A 196 -8.30 -5.43 4.92
N MET A 197 -8.29 -5.20 3.60
CA MET A 197 -8.11 -6.26 2.61
C MET A 197 -6.78 -6.97 2.82
N THR A 198 -5.68 -6.21 2.83
CA THR A 198 -4.32 -6.74 3.05
C THR A 198 -4.21 -7.43 4.41
N ALA A 199 -4.74 -6.82 5.48
CA ALA A 199 -4.74 -7.44 6.81
C ALA A 199 -5.59 -8.73 6.85
N THR A 200 -6.77 -8.73 6.23
CA THR A 200 -7.64 -9.93 6.17
C THR A 200 -6.96 -11.06 5.41
N PHE A 201 -6.27 -10.76 4.30
CA PHE A 201 -5.46 -11.76 3.59
C PHE A 201 -4.39 -12.37 4.49
N GLN A 202 -3.62 -11.54 5.20
CA GLN A 202 -2.57 -12.01 6.10
C GLN A 202 -3.14 -12.85 7.25
N LEU A 203 -4.26 -12.42 7.84
CA LEU A 203 -4.94 -13.20 8.88
C LEU A 203 -5.45 -14.55 8.36
N VAL A 204 -6.02 -14.61 7.16
CA VAL A 204 -6.45 -15.87 6.54
C VAL A 204 -5.27 -16.79 6.25
N ARG A 205 -4.15 -16.24 5.75
CA ARG A 205 -2.94 -17.01 5.47
C ARG A 205 -2.33 -17.61 6.73
N GLU A 206 -2.24 -16.84 7.81
CA GLU A 206 -1.58 -17.27 9.06
C GLU A 206 -2.51 -18.07 10.00
N LEU A 207 -3.80 -17.72 10.05
CA LEU A 207 -4.76 -18.30 11.02
C LEU A 207 -5.86 -19.14 10.37
N GLY A 208 -5.95 -19.13 9.05
CA GLY A 208 -6.99 -19.82 8.29
C GLY A 208 -8.36 -19.11 8.32
N TRP A 209 -9.23 -19.54 7.43
CA TRP A 209 -10.62 -19.06 7.38
C TRP A 209 -11.42 -19.37 8.65
N ASP A 210 -11.07 -20.44 9.36
CA ASP A 210 -11.70 -20.82 10.63
C ASP A 210 -11.66 -19.71 11.68
N TYR A 211 -10.58 -18.92 11.68
CA TYR A 211 -10.46 -17.75 12.54
C TYR A 211 -11.57 -16.74 12.24
N LEU A 212 -11.73 -16.36 10.96
CA LEU A 212 -12.77 -15.40 10.57
C LEU A 212 -14.19 -15.95 10.78
N GLU A 213 -14.42 -17.24 10.56
CA GLU A 213 -15.69 -17.90 10.84
C GLU A 213 -16.07 -17.84 12.34
N LYS A 214 -15.08 -18.04 13.22
CA LYS A 214 -15.28 -17.92 14.68
C LYS A 214 -15.46 -16.45 15.08
N LEU A 215 -14.65 -15.54 14.51
CA LEU A 215 -14.73 -14.11 14.77
C LEU A 215 -16.11 -13.53 14.34
N SER A 216 -16.66 -13.99 13.21
CA SER A 216 -17.97 -13.52 12.74
C SER A 216 -19.11 -13.81 13.70
N LYS A 217 -19.00 -14.90 14.50
CA LYS A 217 -19.97 -15.25 15.55
C LYS A 217 -19.93 -14.31 16.75
N GLN A 218 -18.88 -13.51 16.90
CA GLN A 218 -18.68 -12.54 17.98
C GLN A 218 -19.50 -11.24 17.80
N ARG A 219 -20.32 -11.10 16.75
CA ARG A 219 -21.14 -9.90 16.51
C ARG A 219 -20.28 -8.63 16.45
N VAL A 220 -19.18 -8.69 15.71
CA VAL A 220 -18.22 -7.58 15.55
C VAL A 220 -18.86 -6.43 14.76
N MET A 221 -18.83 -5.20 15.29
CA MET A 221 -19.27 -4.01 14.55
C MET A 221 -18.39 -3.82 13.32
N GLN A 222 -18.99 -3.68 12.15
CA GLN A 222 -18.31 -3.39 10.90
C GLN A 222 -18.35 -1.90 10.59
N VAL A 223 -17.21 -1.34 10.16
CA VAL A 223 -17.08 0.03 9.67
C VAL A 223 -16.36 0.05 8.32
N GLN A 224 -16.57 1.11 7.53
CA GLN A 224 -16.07 1.12 6.15
C GLN A 224 -14.57 1.43 6.04
N SER A 225 -14.04 2.26 6.93
CA SER A 225 -12.64 2.68 6.88
C SER A 225 -11.82 2.03 8.00
N SER A 226 -10.56 1.70 7.74
CA SER A 226 -9.59 1.27 8.76
C SER A 226 -9.27 2.36 9.79
N THR A 227 -9.64 3.62 9.53
CA THR A 227 -9.45 4.76 10.45
C THR A 227 -10.59 4.96 11.42
N ASP A 228 -11.73 4.30 11.21
CA ASP A 228 -12.90 4.43 12.09
C ASP A 228 -12.80 3.58 13.37
N PRO A 229 -12.24 2.34 13.36
CA PRO A 229 -12.12 1.54 14.57
C PRO A 229 -11.40 2.24 15.72
N PRO A 230 -10.25 2.94 15.54
CA PRO A 230 -9.63 3.71 16.61
C PRO A 230 -10.53 4.79 17.20
N LYS A 231 -11.32 5.49 16.37
CA LYS A 231 -12.27 6.53 16.81
C LYS A 231 -13.40 5.93 17.64
N LYS A 232 -14.02 4.83 17.15
CA LYS A 232 -15.07 4.10 17.90
C LYS A 232 -14.57 3.58 19.23
N LEU A 233 -13.32 3.12 19.27
CA LEU A 233 -12.66 2.68 20.47
C LEU A 233 -12.48 3.83 21.47
N SER A 234 -11.95 4.98 21.04
CA SER A 234 -11.69 6.14 21.93
C SER A 234 -12.97 6.72 22.51
N LEU A 235 -14.05 6.70 21.77
CA LEU A 235 -15.39 7.13 22.22
C LEU A 235 -16.06 6.13 23.17
N GLY A 236 -15.49 4.93 23.36
CA GLY A 236 -16.08 3.87 24.20
C GLY A 236 -17.27 3.17 23.57
N GLU A 237 -17.53 3.36 22.28
CA GLU A 237 -18.62 2.64 21.59
C GLU A 237 -18.35 1.13 21.51
N ARG A 238 -17.07 0.74 21.50
CA ARG A 238 -16.60 -0.64 21.61
C ARG A 238 -15.40 -0.71 22.54
N ALA A 239 -15.29 -1.83 23.24
CA ALA A 239 -14.23 -2.07 24.20
C ALA A 239 -12.90 -2.49 23.53
N VAL A 240 -12.98 -3.16 22.35
CA VAL A 240 -11.84 -3.72 21.64
C VAL A 240 -11.93 -3.38 20.15
N MET A 241 -10.84 -2.97 19.58
CA MET A 241 -10.59 -2.94 18.15
C MET A 241 -9.99 -4.28 17.74
N ALA A 242 -10.69 -5.03 16.91
CA ALA A 242 -10.22 -6.33 16.45
C ALA A 242 -9.28 -6.20 15.23
N ASP A 243 -9.39 -5.12 14.49
CA ASP A 243 -8.60 -4.80 13.29
C ASP A 243 -8.82 -3.34 12.91
N GLY A 244 -7.75 -2.60 12.66
CA GLY A 244 -7.78 -1.19 12.30
C GLY A 244 -6.40 -0.55 12.35
N ASN A 245 -6.30 0.73 11.96
CA ASN A 245 -5.03 1.44 11.91
C ASN A 245 -4.41 1.62 13.30
N GLU A 246 -3.31 0.94 13.55
CA GLU A 246 -2.60 0.99 14.83
C GLU A 246 -2.03 2.40 15.10
N TYR A 247 -1.48 3.09 14.09
CA TYR A 247 -0.97 4.46 14.25
C TYR A 247 -2.05 5.45 14.72
N GLY A 248 -3.31 5.24 14.32
CA GLY A 248 -4.44 6.03 14.79
C GLY A 248 -4.69 5.86 16.29
N VAL A 249 -4.49 4.65 16.82
CA VAL A 249 -4.56 4.38 18.26
C VAL A 249 -3.41 5.06 18.99
N VAL A 250 -2.20 5.01 18.44
CA VAL A 250 -1.02 5.69 19.01
C VAL A 250 -1.25 7.19 19.10
N LEU A 251 -1.72 7.84 18.05
CA LEU A 251 -2.00 9.28 18.04
C LEU A 251 -3.11 9.65 19.04
N LEU A 252 -4.15 8.84 19.15
CA LEU A 252 -5.21 9.05 20.14
C LEU A 252 -4.68 8.90 21.58
N LYS A 253 -3.83 7.91 21.82
CA LYS A 253 -3.16 7.73 23.11
C LYS A 253 -2.26 8.94 23.46
N GLU A 254 -1.47 9.43 22.51
CA GLU A 254 -0.65 10.65 22.69
C GLU A 254 -1.50 11.89 22.99
N ALA A 255 -2.72 11.94 22.43
CA ALA A 255 -3.70 12.98 22.73
C ALA A 255 -4.46 12.76 24.06
N GLY A 256 -4.04 11.81 24.90
CA GLY A 256 -4.64 11.53 26.20
C GLY A 256 -5.94 10.73 26.15
N GLN A 257 -6.31 10.15 25.00
CA GLN A 257 -7.48 9.30 24.93
C GLN A 257 -7.24 7.93 25.58
N PRO A 258 -8.28 7.31 26.16
CA PRO A 258 -8.14 6.08 26.94
C PRO A 258 -8.04 4.84 26.01
N VAL A 259 -6.99 4.77 25.20
CA VAL A 259 -6.78 3.67 24.27
C VAL A 259 -5.34 3.15 24.34
N GLU A 260 -5.17 1.84 24.13
CA GLU A 260 -3.87 1.18 24.11
C GLU A 260 -3.75 0.23 22.92
N PRO A 261 -2.70 0.36 22.08
CA PRO A 261 -2.45 -0.59 21.00
C PRO A 261 -1.88 -1.91 21.55
N ILE A 262 -2.27 -3.02 20.94
CA ILE A 262 -1.76 -4.36 21.20
C ILE A 262 -1.05 -4.87 19.95
N TYR A 263 0.14 -5.41 20.13
CA TYR A 263 0.89 -6.11 19.09
C TYR A 263 0.69 -7.61 19.29
N PRO A 264 -0.12 -8.27 18.44
CA PRO A 264 -0.57 -9.65 18.67
C PRO A 264 0.61 -10.64 18.65
N ALA A 265 0.51 -11.70 19.46
CA ALA A 265 1.52 -12.74 19.56
C ALA A 265 1.79 -13.47 18.23
N GLU A 266 0.75 -13.60 17.39
CA GLU A 266 0.86 -14.20 16.06
C GLU A 266 1.64 -13.31 15.08
N GLY A 267 1.66 -12.02 15.31
CA GLY A 267 2.23 -10.95 14.49
C GLY A 267 1.19 -9.93 14.07
N ALA A 268 1.63 -8.70 13.85
CA ALA A 268 0.77 -7.64 13.36
C ALA A 268 0.73 -7.63 11.82
N PRO A 269 -0.43 -7.64 11.18
CA PRO A 269 -0.53 -7.41 9.75
C PRO A 269 0.16 -6.12 9.32
N THR A 270 1.04 -6.22 8.31
CA THR A 270 1.85 -5.11 7.81
C THR A 270 1.30 -4.62 6.49
N ILE A 271 1.20 -3.32 6.35
CA ILE A 271 0.66 -2.66 5.16
C ILE A 271 1.67 -1.66 4.62
N SER A 272 2.03 -1.82 3.35
CA SER A 272 2.74 -0.81 2.58
C SER A 272 1.74 0.13 1.90
N GLY A 273 2.05 1.42 1.92
CA GLY A 273 1.29 2.45 1.19
C GLY A 273 2.09 2.93 -0.02
N PRO A 274 2.01 2.25 -1.18
CA PRO A 274 2.73 2.69 -2.36
C PRO A 274 2.14 3.96 -2.96
N THR A 275 3.02 4.72 -3.60
CA THR A 275 2.69 5.92 -4.39
C THR A 275 3.23 5.72 -5.80
N ALA A 276 2.42 6.05 -6.82
CA ALA A 276 2.74 5.85 -8.23
C ALA A 276 2.28 7.04 -9.07
N ILE A 277 2.98 7.29 -10.19
CA ILE A 277 2.63 8.30 -11.18
C ILE A 277 1.86 7.64 -12.31
N PHE A 278 0.77 8.25 -12.79
CA PHE A 278 0.09 7.76 -13.97
C PHE A 278 0.82 8.13 -15.26
N ALA A 279 0.84 7.22 -16.23
CA ALA A 279 1.43 7.46 -17.55
C ALA A 279 0.73 8.57 -18.33
N SER A 280 -0.57 8.75 -18.08
CA SER A 280 -1.43 9.79 -18.64
C SER A 280 -1.60 11.01 -17.73
N ALA A 281 -0.70 11.20 -16.75
CA ALA A 281 -0.77 12.33 -15.84
C ALA A 281 -0.88 13.68 -16.59
N PRO A 282 -1.90 14.51 -16.31
CA PRO A 282 -2.01 15.84 -16.94
C PRO A 282 -0.85 16.78 -16.60
N HIS A 283 -0.21 16.59 -15.43
CA HIS A 283 0.89 17.41 -14.93
C HIS A 283 2.11 16.54 -14.60
N PRO A 284 2.80 15.96 -15.64
CA PRO A 284 3.83 14.93 -15.43
C PRO A 284 5.08 15.43 -14.70
N ASN A 285 5.45 16.70 -14.82
CA ASN A 285 6.60 17.25 -14.10
C ASN A 285 6.25 17.54 -12.64
N ALA A 286 5.05 18.00 -12.36
CA ALA A 286 4.51 18.16 -11.00
C ALA A 286 4.42 16.80 -10.29
N ALA A 287 3.96 15.76 -10.99
CA ALA A 287 3.92 14.39 -10.49
C ALA A 287 5.31 13.85 -10.11
N ARG A 288 6.31 14.04 -10.98
CA ARG A 288 7.70 13.63 -10.73
C ARG A 288 8.32 14.41 -9.58
N LEU A 289 8.10 15.72 -9.52
CA LEU A 289 8.58 16.56 -8.43
C LEU A 289 7.98 16.13 -7.10
N PHE A 290 6.65 15.90 -7.06
CA PHE A 290 5.97 15.43 -5.85
C PHE A 290 6.46 14.05 -5.41
N GLN A 291 6.58 13.09 -6.36
CA GLN A 291 7.06 11.74 -6.06
C GLN A 291 8.50 11.79 -5.51
N ALA A 292 9.39 12.59 -6.09
CA ALA A 292 10.74 12.77 -5.59
C ALA A 292 10.75 13.40 -4.19
N TRP A 293 10.04 14.50 -4.00
CA TRP A 293 9.94 15.21 -2.73
C TRP A 293 9.33 14.36 -1.61
N LEU A 294 8.26 13.61 -1.92
CA LEU A 294 7.59 12.74 -0.94
C LEU A 294 8.56 11.70 -0.35
N HIS A 295 9.53 11.25 -1.12
CA HIS A 295 10.47 10.20 -0.72
C HIS A 295 11.83 10.74 -0.22
N THR A 296 12.01 12.08 -0.11
CA THR A 296 13.19 12.64 0.56
C THR A 296 13.20 12.28 2.03
N ARG A 297 14.41 12.20 2.62
CA ARG A 297 14.59 11.95 4.05
C ARG A 297 13.79 12.93 4.90
N GLU A 298 13.86 14.23 4.57
CA GLU A 298 13.20 15.31 5.33
C GLU A 298 11.68 15.14 5.33
N THR A 299 11.10 14.89 4.15
CA THR A 299 9.66 14.70 4.03
C THR A 299 9.20 13.42 4.71
N GLN A 300 9.96 12.34 4.57
CA GLN A 300 9.67 11.07 5.22
C GLN A 300 9.79 11.17 6.75
N GLN A 301 10.76 11.93 7.28
CA GLN A 301 10.86 12.17 8.73
C GLN A 301 9.69 13.02 9.23
N PHE A 302 9.39 14.14 8.55
CA PHE A 302 8.21 14.96 8.86
C PHE A 302 6.91 14.13 8.88
N PHE A 303 6.73 13.29 7.87
CA PHE A 303 5.55 12.44 7.75
C PHE A 303 5.47 11.43 8.91
N THR A 304 6.58 10.77 9.24
CA THR A 304 6.69 9.80 10.34
C THR A 304 6.39 10.46 11.69
N ASP A 305 6.95 11.63 11.95
CA ASP A 305 6.75 12.36 13.21
C ASP A 305 5.29 12.85 13.35
N TYR A 306 4.68 13.27 12.26
CA TYR A 306 3.30 13.76 12.27
C TYR A 306 2.28 12.62 12.40
N THR A 307 2.49 11.50 11.69
CA THR A 307 1.48 10.44 11.57
C THR A 307 1.68 9.25 12.49
N ALA A 308 2.84 9.14 13.16
CA ALA A 308 3.28 7.95 13.88
C ALA A 308 3.34 6.67 13.00
N GLN A 309 3.36 6.79 11.67
CA GLN A 309 3.62 5.68 10.75
C GLN A 309 5.13 5.46 10.61
N TYR A 310 5.51 4.33 10.01
CA TYR A 310 6.91 4.04 9.74
C TYR A 310 7.27 4.43 8.30
N SER A 311 8.53 4.78 8.09
CA SER A 311 9.07 5.04 6.77
C SER A 311 9.80 3.83 6.21
N ALA A 312 9.76 3.69 4.89
CA ALA A 312 10.60 2.76 4.13
C ALA A 312 12.01 3.33 3.84
N HIS A 313 12.25 4.60 4.15
CA HIS A 313 13.55 5.25 3.96
C HIS A 313 14.51 4.89 5.10
N ALA A 314 15.64 4.26 4.77
CA ALA A 314 16.57 3.67 5.76
C ALA A 314 17.17 4.66 6.76
N GLN A 315 17.21 5.95 6.44
CA GLN A 315 17.78 6.99 7.32
C GLN A 315 16.74 7.70 8.19
N VAL A 316 15.45 7.36 8.05
CA VAL A 316 14.37 7.95 8.84
C VAL A 316 14.23 7.21 10.17
N GLN A 317 14.09 7.97 11.25
CA GLN A 317 13.90 7.43 12.57
C GLN A 317 12.43 7.32 12.92
N SER A 318 12.06 6.30 13.69
CA SER A 318 10.72 6.22 14.25
C SER A 318 10.44 7.43 15.14
N LYS A 319 9.19 7.89 15.16
CA LYS A 319 8.74 8.95 16.06
C LYS A 319 9.16 8.66 17.50
N PRO A 320 9.67 9.65 18.25
CA PRO A 320 10.03 9.47 19.66
C PRO A 320 8.89 8.85 20.48
N GLY A 321 9.22 7.89 21.35
CA GLY A 321 8.22 7.14 22.14
C GLY A 321 7.47 6.05 21.37
N ARG A 322 7.62 5.98 20.07
CA ARG A 322 7.03 4.95 19.21
C ARG A 322 7.81 3.62 19.34
N ARG A 323 7.11 2.50 19.48
CA ARG A 323 7.75 1.18 19.42
C ARG A 323 8.42 1.01 18.06
N LYS A 324 9.68 0.58 18.02
CA LYS A 324 10.39 0.34 16.76
C LYS A 324 9.75 -0.82 16.01
N ILE A 325 9.66 -0.71 14.70
CA ILE A 325 9.09 -1.77 13.87
C ILE A 325 9.87 -3.08 13.99
N SER A 326 11.19 -3.01 14.19
CA SER A 326 12.08 -4.15 14.45
C SER A 326 11.73 -4.95 15.71
N ASP A 327 11.04 -4.32 16.67
CA ASP A 327 10.69 -4.92 17.96
C ASP A 327 9.26 -5.51 17.95
N ILE A 328 8.63 -5.53 16.78
CA ILE A 328 7.27 -6.03 16.56
C ILE A 328 7.36 -7.27 15.67
N LYS A 329 6.72 -8.35 16.09
CA LYS A 329 6.52 -9.49 15.20
C LYS A 329 5.52 -9.07 14.11
N LEU A 330 5.90 -9.23 12.84
CA LEU A 330 5.12 -8.79 11.69
C LEU A 330 4.61 -9.99 10.91
N MET A 331 3.40 -9.88 10.39
CA MET A 331 2.95 -10.73 9.28
C MET A 331 3.49 -10.14 7.98
N LYS A 332 4.04 -10.99 7.12
CA LYS A 332 4.67 -10.56 5.86
C LYS A 332 3.61 -10.15 4.84
N GLU A 333 3.82 -9.00 4.20
CA GLU A 333 3.00 -8.57 3.08
C GLU A 333 3.25 -9.44 1.83
N ASP A 334 2.19 -9.64 1.04
CA ASP A 334 2.21 -10.40 -0.21
C ASP A 334 1.13 -9.83 -1.15
N ALA A 335 1.52 -8.86 -1.95
CA ALA A 335 0.62 -8.15 -2.85
C ALA A 335 0.02 -9.07 -3.94
N GLU A 336 0.79 -10.04 -4.45
CA GLU A 336 0.29 -11.01 -5.43
C GLU A 336 -0.75 -11.95 -4.81
N GLY A 337 -0.52 -12.37 -3.58
CA GLY A 337 -1.47 -13.18 -2.82
C GLY A 337 -2.77 -12.41 -2.56
N VAL A 338 -2.67 -11.14 -2.19
CA VAL A 338 -3.85 -10.25 -2.02
C VAL A 338 -4.62 -10.15 -3.33
N GLU A 339 -3.96 -9.85 -4.45
CA GLU A 339 -4.61 -9.74 -5.76
C GLU A 339 -5.37 -11.01 -6.15
N LYS A 340 -4.75 -12.17 -5.96
CA LYS A 340 -5.34 -13.47 -6.29
C LYS A 340 -6.56 -13.81 -5.43
N MET A 341 -6.58 -13.38 -4.18
CA MET A 341 -7.63 -13.73 -3.21
C MET A 341 -8.66 -12.62 -2.96
N ALA A 342 -8.49 -11.43 -3.52
CA ALA A 342 -9.33 -10.27 -3.22
C ALA A 342 -10.83 -10.55 -3.38
N GLU A 343 -11.25 -11.15 -4.50
CA GLU A 343 -12.66 -11.46 -4.77
C GLU A 343 -13.21 -12.59 -3.87
N GLU A 344 -12.39 -13.60 -3.57
CA GLU A 344 -12.76 -14.63 -2.58
C GLU A 344 -12.95 -14.01 -1.20
N ILE A 345 -12.01 -13.14 -0.79
CA ILE A 345 -12.09 -12.44 0.50
C ILE A 345 -13.36 -11.62 0.58
N LYS A 346 -13.65 -10.77 -0.41
CA LYS A 346 -14.88 -9.94 -0.44
C LYS A 346 -16.14 -10.80 -0.29
N THR A 347 -16.26 -11.81 -1.13
CA THR A 347 -17.45 -12.68 -1.18
C THR A 347 -17.62 -13.50 0.10
N ARG A 348 -16.55 -14.15 0.56
CA ARG A 348 -16.59 -15.01 1.73
C ARG A 348 -16.76 -14.22 3.01
N TYR A 349 -16.08 -13.06 3.11
CA TYR A 349 -16.22 -12.14 4.23
C TYR A 349 -17.66 -11.62 4.37
N ALA A 350 -18.25 -11.10 3.29
CA ALA A 350 -19.64 -10.60 3.30
C ALA A 350 -20.62 -11.67 3.77
N ARG A 351 -20.46 -12.91 3.30
CA ARG A 351 -21.29 -14.06 3.74
C ARG A 351 -21.11 -14.37 5.23
N LEU A 352 -19.87 -14.40 5.74
CA LEU A 352 -19.58 -14.74 7.13
C LEU A 352 -20.09 -13.69 8.10
N PHE A 353 -19.85 -12.42 7.81
CA PHE A 353 -20.23 -11.30 8.68
C PHE A 353 -21.66 -10.76 8.38
N ARG A 354 -22.32 -11.25 7.34
CA ARG A 354 -23.67 -10.85 6.90
C ARG A 354 -23.79 -9.34 6.61
N VAL A 355 -22.85 -8.82 5.84
CA VAL A 355 -22.68 -7.40 5.50
C VAL A 355 -22.52 -7.19 3.99
#